data_27c8eae0c8023470fa83074e901c4834
#
_entry.id   27c8eae0c8023470fa83074e901c4834
#
_cell.length_a   1.000
_cell.length_b   1.000
_cell.length_c   1.000
_cell.angle_alpha   90.00
_cell.angle_beta   90.00
_cell.angle_gamma   90.00
#
_symmetry.space_group_name_H-M   'P 1'
#
loop_
_entity.id
_entity.type
_entity.pdbx_description
1 polymer ?
#
loop_
_entity_poly.entity_id
_entity_poly.type
_entity_poly.pdbx_seq_one_letter_code
_entity_poly.pdbx_strand_id
1 'polypeptide(L)'
;DGLEKIGMETGPLAVWLWNELKKRAAPIVCMDARHANAALKMMPNKTDRADAAGLAQIVRTGWYKEVSVKSHDSYLIRASLASRDVLVGVRVRLENQIRGLLKTFGVMFGKRVGGFARRAEEIIAGELDVAPEMRMIVETLLNARNDINEKLKGLDKRVRSLARTSAPVRLMMSVPGVGAITALSVVSAIDDVKRFRRSSDVAAYLGLTLRRYESGEISRTGRITKRGSKLTRTHLYEAANALLTRNLGQSDLRDWGLRIAKVSGFKKAKVAVARKLATILHAMWKANLEFNPKGAVA
;
A
#
# COMPACT_ATOMS: atom_id res chain seq x y z
N ASP A 1 -7.75 -15.91 -40.95
CA ASP A 1 -7.58 -14.47 -40.67
C ASP A 1 -6.94 -14.34 -39.29
N GLY A 2 -5.74 -13.78 -39.24
CA GLY A 2 -4.94 -13.71 -38.05
C GLY A 2 -5.53 -12.76 -36.99
N LEU A 3 -5.63 -13.20 -35.74
CA LEU A 3 -6.02 -12.37 -34.63
C LEU A 3 -4.90 -11.35 -34.34
N GLU A 4 -5.14 -10.07 -34.64
CA GLU A 4 -4.11 -9.02 -34.49
C GLU A 4 -3.89 -8.61 -33.03
N LYS A 5 -4.98 -8.45 -32.27
CA LYS A 5 -4.89 -7.98 -30.89
C LYS A 5 -6.12 -8.35 -30.05
N ILE A 6 -5.88 -8.78 -28.80
CA ILE A 6 -6.92 -9.03 -27.80
C ILE A 6 -6.81 -7.95 -26.73
N GLY A 7 -7.88 -7.20 -26.49
CA GLY A 7 -7.96 -6.24 -25.38
C GLY A 7 -8.65 -6.83 -24.17
N MET A 8 -8.07 -6.60 -23.01
CA MET A 8 -8.71 -6.89 -21.73
C MET A 8 -8.58 -5.71 -20.78
N GLU A 9 -9.56 -5.48 -19.93
CA GLU A 9 -9.45 -4.51 -18.87
C GLU A 9 -8.89 -5.11 -17.55
N THR A 10 -8.35 -4.25 -16.70
CA THR A 10 -7.93 -4.68 -15.35
C THR A 10 -9.15 -5.10 -14.51
N GLY A 11 -9.13 -6.32 -13.99
CA GLY A 11 -10.19 -6.90 -13.15
C GLY A 11 -9.67 -8.04 -12.28
N PRO A 12 -10.52 -8.68 -11.47
CA PRO A 12 -10.13 -9.76 -10.57
C PRO A 12 -9.47 -10.94 -11.29
N LEU A 13 -9.97 -11.33 -12.46
CA LEU A 13 -9.44 -12.43 -13.28
C LEU A 13 -8.36 -12.00 -14.26
N ALA A 14 -8.09 -10.70 -14.40
CA ALA A 14 -7.20 -10.18 -15.43
C ALA A 14 -5.79 -10.80 -15.39
N VAL A 15 -5.24 -11.03 -14.21
CA VAL A 15 -3.90 -11.60 -14.05
C VAL A 15 -3.84 -13.05 -14.53
N TRP A 16 -4.82 -13.85 -14.15
CA TRP A 16 -4.91 -15.24 -14.57
C TRP A 16 -5.10 -15.33 -16.08
N LEU A 17 -6.07 -14.63 -16.62
CA LEU A 17 -6.37 -14.62 -18.06
C LEU A 17 -5.19 -14.15 -18.88
N TRP A 18 -4.50 -13.06 -18.43
CA TRP A 18 -3.27 -12.58 -19.04
C TRP A 18 -2.22 -13.68 -19.18
N ASN A 19 -1.94 -14.39 -18.07
CA ASN A 19 -0.92 -15.42 -18.06
C ASN A 19 -1.30 -16.60 -18.96
N GLU A 20 -2.58 -17.03 -18.95
CA GLU A 20 -3.05 -18.11 -19.79
C GLU A 20 -3.00 -17.79 -21.29
N LEU A 21 -3.37 -16.56 -21.67
CA LEU A 21 -3.31 -16.11 -23.05
C LEU A 21 -1.86 -15.89 -23.52
N LYS A 22 -0.99 -15.38 -22.65
CA LYS A 22 0.46 -15.25 -22.96
C LYS A 22 1.14 -16.60 -23.17
N LYS A 23 0.80 -17.64 -22.40
CA LYS A 23 1.29 -19.01 -22.63
C LYS A 23 0.92 -19.55 -24.02
N ARG A 24 -0.19 -19.08 -24.57
CA ARG A 24 -0.67 -19.43 -25.93
C ARG A 24 -0.17 -18.48 -27.01
N ALA A 25 0.83 -17.64 -26.71
CA ALA A 25 1.37 -16.63 -27.59
C ALA A 25 0.32 -15.64 -28.15
N ALA A 26 -0.83 -15.47 -27.47
CA ALA A 26 -1.87 -14.56 -27.91
C ALA A 26 -1.42 -13.09 -27.84
N PRO A 27 -1.74 -12.26 -28.83
CA PRO A 27 -1.38 -10.83 -28.89
C PRO A 27 -2.27 -10.00 -27.95
N ILE A 28 -2.13 -10.19 -26.63
CA ILE A 28 -2.98 -9.57 -25.62
C ILE A 28 -2.42 -8.25 -25.11
N VAL A 29 -3.28 -7.27 -24.89
CA VAL A 29 -3.02 -6.01 -24.20
C VAL A 29 -3.98 -5.84 -23.02
N CYS A 30 -3.46 -5.36 -21.89
CA CYS A 30 -4.26 -5.05 -20.72
C CYS A 30 -4.42 -3.53 -20.58
N MET A 31 -5.64 -3.04 -20.44
CA MET A 31 -5.95 -1.61 -20.35
C MET A 31 -6.49 -1.21 -18.97
N ASP A 32 -6.28 0.04 -18.60
CA ASP A 32 -6.81 0.61 -17.34
C ASP A 32 -8.35 0.64 -17.41
N ALA A 33 -9.01 -0.16 -16.57
CA ALA A 33 -10.46 -0.25 -16.51
C ALA A 33 -11.16 1.11 -16.33
N ARG A 34 -10.52 2.09 -15.69
CA ARG A 34 -11.08 3.42 -15.51
C ARG A 34 -11.13 4.20 -16.80
N HIS A 35 -10.16 4.03 -17.70
CA HIS A 35 -10.15 4.63 -19.03
C HIS A 35 -11.15 3.92 -19.93
N ALA A 36 -11.17 2.58 -19.92
CA ALA A 36 -12.15 1.80 -20.67
C ALA A 36 -13.58 2.17 -20.25
N ASN A 37 -13.88 2.17 -18.95
CA ASN A 37 -15.19 2.58 -18.43
C ASN A 37 -15.58 4.03 -18.78
N ALA A 38 -14.62 4.96 -18.84
CA ALA A 38 -14.93 6.33 -19.24
C ALA A 38 -15.37 6.41 -20.71
N ALA A 39 -14.74 5.63 -21.59
CA ALA A 39 -15.13 5.55 -23.01
C ALA A 39 -16.46 4.79 -23.19
N LEU A 40 -16.65 3.66 -22.48
CA LEU A 40 -17.86 2.85 -22.57
C LEU A 40 -19.11 3.57 -22.04
N LYS A 41 -18.96 4.53 -21.12
CA LYS A 41 -20.08 5.36 -20.60
C LYS A 41 -20.75 6.24 -21.68
N MET A 42 -20.13 6.44 -22.83
CA MET A 42 -20.75 7.12 -23.95
C MET A 42 -21.77 6.24 -24.70
N MET A 43 -21.80 4.94 -24.42
CA MET A 43 -22.76 4.00 -25.03
C MET A 43 -24.09 4.04 -24.26
N PRO A 44 -25.23 4.16 -24.94
CA PRO A 44 -26.54 4.32 -24.27
C PRO A 44 -27.00 3.07 -23.50
N ASN A 45 -26.58 1.88 -23.95
CA ASN A 45 -26.99 0.61 -23.36
C ASN A 45 -25.76 -0.13 -22.79
N LYS A 46 -25.83 -0.54 -21.53
CA LYS A 46 -24.80 -1.35 -20.87
C LYS A 46 -25.21 -2.82 -20.92
N THR A 47 -24.55 -3.59 -21.79
CA THR A 47 -24.64 -5.05 -21.86
C THR A 47 -23.24 -5.59 -22.08
N ASP A 48 -22.98 -6.85 -21.68
CA ASP A 48 -21.67 -7.48 -21.88
C ASP A 48 -21.25 -7.49 -23.35
N ARG A 49 -22.21 -7.66 -24.27
CA ARG A 49 -21.96 -7.60 -25.72
C ARG A 49 -21.56 -6.18 -26.17
N ALA A 50 -22.23 -5.16 -25.68
CA ALA A 50 -21.91 -3.77 -26.00
C ALA A 50 -20.54 -3.38 -25.40
N ASP A 51 -20.27 -3.78 -24.17
CA ASP A 51 -18.99 -3.56 -23.49
C ASP A 51 -17.84 -4.24 -24.26
N ALA A 52 -18.03 -5.50 -24.70
CA ALA A 52 -17.04 -6.21 -25.51
C ALA A 52 -16.79 -5.53 -26.88
N ALA A 53 -17.85 -5.10 -27.57
CA ALA A 53 -17.74 -4.38 -28.83
C ALA A 53 -17.03 -3.02 -28.63
N GLY A 54 -17.36 -2.30 -27.56
CA GLY A 54 -16.72 -1.05 -27.21
C GLY A 54 -15.23 -1.22 -26.88
N LEU A 55 -14.87 -2.25 -26.13
CA LEU A 55 -13.47 -2.60 -25.85
C LEU A 55 -12.71 -2.94 -27.14
N ALA A 56 -13.31 -3.67 -28.07
CA ALA A 56 -12.73 -3.98 -29.37
C ALA A 56 -12.44 -2.70 -30.19
N GLN A 57 -13.37 -1.72 -30.19
CA GLN A 57 -13.15 -0.42 -30.82
C GLN A 57 -12.01 0.38 -30.16
N ILE A 58 -11.95 0.40 -28.84
CA ILE A 58 -10.86 1.06 -28.08
C ILE A 58 -9.51 0.45 -28.46
N VAL A 59 -9.42 -0.88 -28.57
CA VAL A 59 -8.21 -1.59 -28.98
C VAL A 59 -7.85 -1.29 -30.42
N ARG A 60 -8.82 -1.32 -31.33
CA ARG A 60 -8.64 -1.04 -32.76
C ARG A 60 -8.11 0.37 -33.01
N THR A 61 -8.64 1.36 -32.29
CA THR A 61 -8.22 2.76 -32.43
C THR A 61 -6.92 3.08 -31.69
N GLY A 62 -6.43 2.19 -30.83
CA GLY A 62 -5.26 2.47 -29.97
C GLY A 62 -5.52 3.49 -28.85
N TRP A 63 -6.77 3.92 -28.63
CA TRP A 63 -7.11 4.96 -27.66
C TRP A 63 -7.31 4.38 -26.25
N TYR A 64 -6.28 3.76 -25.73
CA TYR A 64 -6.27 3.22 -24.36
C TYR A 64 -4.94 3.45 -23.66
N LYS A 65 -4.97 3.40 -22.33
CA LYS A 65 -3.76 3.38 -21.52
C LYS A 65 -3.43 1.94 -21.18
N GLU A 66 -2.34 1.44 -21.72
CA GLU A 66 -1.85 0.11 -21.39
C GLU A 66 -1.41 0.02 -19.95
N VAL A 67 -1.75 -1.10 -19.31
CA VAL A 67 -1.35 -1.46 -17.96
C VAL A 67 -0.44 -2.68 -18.01
N SER A 68 0.76 -2.54 -17.52
CA SER A 68 1.66 -3.68 -17.33
C SER A 68 1.10 -4.61 -16.27
N VAL A 69 0.80 -5.83 -16.65
CA VAL A 69 0.48 -6.93 -15.72
C VAL A 69 1.78 -7.36 -15.06
N LYS A 70 1.77 -7.41 -13.73
CA LYS A 70 2.96 -7.69 -12.93
C LYS A 70 3.31 -9.17 -12.94
N SER A 71 4.55 -9.47 -12.51
CA SER A 71 5.01 -10.84 -12.32
C SER A 71 4.18 -11.58 -11.27
N HIS A 72 4.15 -12.90 -11.38
CA HIS A 72 3.48 -13.77 -10.42
C HIS A 72 4.02 -13.55 -8.99
N ASP A 73 5.34 -13.41 -8.85
CA ASP A 73 6.00 -13.18 -7.57
C ASP A 73 5.56 -11.86 -6.93
N SER A 74 5.43 -10.80 -7.73
CA SER A 74 4.90 -9.52 -7.24
C SER A 74 3.46 -9.65 -6.74
N TYR A 75 2.62 -10.49 -7.37
CA TYR A 75 1.28 -10.75 -6.86
C TYR A 75 1.29 -11.56 -5.56
N LEU A 76 2.17 -12.56 -5.42
CA LEU A 76 2.31 -13.33 -4.17
C LEU A 76 2.78 -12.46 -3.01
N ILE A 77 3.75 -11.56 -3.25
CA ILE A 77 4.19 -10.59 -2.24
C ILE A 77 3.02 -9.68 -1.84
N ARG A 78 2.30 -9.13 -2.81
CA ARG A 78 1.14 -8.26 -2.56
C ARG A 78 0.03 -8.97 -1.80
N ALA A 79 -0.28 -10.23 -2.15
CA ALA A 79 -1.24 -11.05 -1.43
C ALA A 79 -0.82 -11.24 0.04
N SER A 80 0.45 -11.57 0.28
CA SER A 80 0.99 -11.73 1.62
C SER A 80 0.88 -10.43 2.46
N LEU A 81 1.22 -9.28 1.87
CA LEU A 81 1.12 -7.99 2.53
C LEU A 81 -0.33 -7.57 2.76
N ALA A 82 -1.23 -7.82 1.82
CA ALA A 82 -2.67 -7.51 1.96
C ALA A 82 -3.33 -8.37 3.04
N SER A 83 -3.04 -9.69 3.06
CA SER A 83 -3.55 -10.59 4.10
C SER A 83 -3.06 -10.18 5.50
N ARG A 84 -1.78 -9.80 5.59
CA ARG A 84 -1.22 -9.26 6.82
C ARG A 84 -1.95 -7.99 7.27
N ASP A 85 -2.20 -7.05 6.37
CA ASP A 85 -2.91 -5.79 6.67
C ASP A 85 -4.32 -6.04 7.19
N VAL A 86 -5.05 -6.99 6.58
CA VAL A 86 -6.37 -7.43 7.05
C VAL A 86 -6.29 -7.97 8.47
N LEU A 87 -5.37 -8.90 8.76
CA LEU A 87 -5.23 -9.48 10.11
C LEU A 87 -4.83 -8.44 11.16
N VAL A 88 -3.94 -7.49 10.81
CA VAL A 88 -3.63 -6.35 11.69
C VAL A 88 -4.88 -5.52 11.97
N GLY A 89 -5.68 -5.25 10.95
CA GLY A 89 -6.94 -4.52 11.09
C GLY A 89 -7.95 -5.24 11.99
N VAL A 90 -8.08 -6.57 11.86
CA VAL A 90 -8.96 -7.39 12.72
C VAL A 90 -8.47 -7.36 14.16
N ARG A 91 -7.17 -7.57 14.40
CA ARG A 91 -6.58 -7.48 15.74
C ARG A 91 -6.87 -6.13 16.41
N VAL A 92 -6.66 -5.03 15.70
CA VAL A 92 -6.92 -3.67 16.23
C VAL A 92 -8.40 -3.47 16.53
N ARG A 93 -9.30 -4.02 15.70
CA ARG A 93 -10.75 -3.97 15.97
C ARG A 93 -11.11 -4.72 17.23
N LEU A 94 -10.58 -5.94 17.45
CA LEU A 94 -10.82 -6.71 18.67
C LEU A 94 -10.30 -5.96 19.91
N GLU A 95 -9.07 -5.43 19.86
CA GLU A 95 -8.51 -4.63 20.97
C GLU A 95 -9.34 -3.39 21.28
N ASN A 96 -9.87 -2.71 20.26
CA ASN A 96 -10.73 -1.55 20.48
C ASN A 96 -12.12 -1.95 21.00
N GLN A 97 -12.66 -3.09 20.56
CA GLN A 97 -13.93 -3.63 21.06
C GLN A 97 -13.81 -3.95 22.56
N ILE A 98 -12.76 -4.65 22.97
CA ILE A 98 -12.48 -4.97 24.38
C ILE A 98 -12.37 -3.69 25.22
N ARG A 99 -11.59 -2.70 24.73
CA ARG A 99 -11.51 -1.40 25.41
C ARG A 99 -12.85 -0.68 25.53
N GLY A 100 -13.67 -0.75 24.49
CA GLY A 100 -15.00 -0.15 24.47
C GLY A 100 -15.94 -0.78 25.48
N LEU A 101 -16.03 -2.10 25.49
CA LEU A 101 -16.87 -2.86 26.42
C LEU A 101 -16.49 -2.57 27.87
N LEU A 102 -15.23 -2.72 28.22
CA LEU A 102 -14.73 -2.57 29.59
C LEU A 102 -14.82 -1.13 30.10
N LYS A 103 -14.73 -0.15 29.21
CA LYS A 103 -14.89 1.26 29.57
C LYS A 103 -16.28 1.54 30.17
N THR A 104 -17.31 0.85 29.70
CA THR A 104 -18.67 0.97 30.24
C THR A 104 -18.75 0.51 31.71
N PHE A 105 -17.84 -0.38 32.13
CA PHE A 105 -17.74 -0.90 33.49
C PHE A 105 -16.60 -0.23 34.29
N GLY A 106 -16.16 0.97 33.87
CA GLY A 106 -15.14 1.75 34.59
C GLY A 106 -13.71 1.27 34.40
N VAL A 107 -13.46 0.18 33.64
CA VAL A 107 -12.12 -0.36 33.41
C VAL A 107 -11.45 0.37 32.25
N MET A 108 -10.40 1.12 32.55
CA MET A 108 -9.67 1.95 31.59
C MET A 108 -8.33 1.32 31.19
N PHE A 109 -8.06 1.28 29.90
CA PHE A 109 -6.74 0.91 29.38
C PHE A 109 -5.86 2.17 29.23
N GLY A 110 -4.68 2.14 29.83
CA GLY A 110 -3.71 3.22 29.69
C GLY A 110 -3.23 3.41 28.25
N LYS A 111 -2.68 4.60 27.95
CA LYS A 111 -2.14 4.95 26.61
C LYS A 111 -0.75 4.35 26.34
N ARG A 112 -0.11 3.70 27.32
CA ARG A 112 1.24 3.15 27.17
C ARG A 112 1.28 1.97 26.22
N VAL A 113 2.33 1.90 25.41
CA VAL A 113 2.63 0.75 24.54
C VAL A 113 2.80 -0.50 25.43
N GLY A 114 2.16 -1.61 25.07
CA GLY A 114 2.15 -2.85 25.87
C GLY A 114 1.09 -2.88 27.00
N GLY A 115 0.48 -1.76 27.35
CA GLY A 115 -0.52 -1.70 28.41
C GLY A 115 -1.78 -2.53 28.16
N PHE A 116 -2.07 -2.86 26.88
CA PHE A 116 -3.22 -3.71 26.53
C PHE A 116 -3.00 -5.16 27.02
N ALA A 117 -1.84 -5.77 26.73
CA ALA A 117 -1.59 -7.16 27.08
C ALA A 117 -1.63 -7.36 28.60
N ARG A 118 -0.92 -6.52 29.36
CA ARG A 118 -0.93 -6.57 30.81
C ARG A 118 -2.35 -6.43 31.40
N ARG A 119 -3.11 -5.43 30.93
CA ARG A 119 -4.47 -5.21 31.43
C ARG A 119 -5.41 -6.35 31.07
N ALA A 120 -5.21 -6.99 29.94
CA ALA A 120 -5.95 -8.18 29.54
C ALA A 120 -5.64 -9.38 30.45
N GLU A 121 -4.38 -9.57 30.83
CA GLU A 121 -3.92 -10.59 31.78
C GLU A 121 -4.52 -10.36 33.18
N GLU A 122 -4.51 -9.12 33.67
CA GLU A 122 -5.12 -8.73 34.96
C GLU A 122 -6.63 -9.06 35.02
N ILE A 123 -7.34 -8.91 33.86
CA ILE A 123 -8.79 -9.25 33.78
C ILE A 123 -9.01 -10.76 33.83
N ILE A 124 -8.20 -11.54 33.09
CA ILE A 124 -8.31 -13.00 33.06
C ILE A 124 -7.98 -13.58 34.42
N ALA A 125 -6.94 -13.05 35.08
CA ALA A 125 -6.53 -13.46 36.42
C ALA A 125 -7.54 -13.10 37.53
N GLY A 126 -8.58 -12.30 37.20
CA GLY A 126 -9.57 -11.88 38.19
C GLY A 126 -9.10 -10.79 39.16
N GLU A 127 -8.00 -10.11 38.83
CA GLU A 127 -7.43 -9.01 39.62
C GLU A 127 -8.25 -7.72 39.52
N LEU A 128 -9.13 -7.63 38.53
CA LEU A 128 -10.03 -6.51 38.32
C LEU A 128 -11.47 -6.92 38.65
N ASP A 129 -12.20 -6.03 39.30
CA ASP A 129 -13.62 -6.21 39.59
C ASP A 129 -14.45 -6.06 38.31
N VAL A 130 -14.65 -7.19 37.63
CA VAL A 130 -15.42 -7.31 36.39
C VAL A 130 -16.37 -8.49 36.52
N ALA A 131 -17.64 -8.26 36.23
CA ALA A 131 -18.66 -9.30 36.29
C ALA A 131 -18.25 -10.58 35.53
N PRO A 132 -18.56 -11.78 36.05
CA PRO A 132 -18.15 -13.05 35.43
C PRO A 132 -18.56 -13.17 33.98
N GLU A 133 -19.75 -12.72 33.60
CA GLU A 133 -20.26 -12.73 32.24
C GLU A 133 -19.41 -11.84 31.31
N MET A 134 -19.02 -10.66 31.78
CA MET A 134 -18.14 -9.76 31.03
C MET A 134 -16.74 -10.33 30.88
N ARG A 135 -16.21 -10.99 31.91
CA ARG A 135 -14.92 -11.69 31.86
C ARG A 135 -14.94 -12.76 30.77
N MET A 136 -15.97 -13.61 30.71
CA MET A 136 -16.14 -14.63 29.67
C MET A 136 -16.17 -14.02 28.24
N ILE A 137 -16.89 -12.91 28.05
CA ILE A 137 -16.94 -12.21 26.76
C ILE A 137 -15.54 -11.67 26.37
N VAL A 138 -14.85 -11.04 27.31
CA VAL A 138 -13.50 -10.50 27.09
C VAL A 138 -12.51 -11.61 26.77
N GLU A 139 -12.55 -12.73 27.51
CA GLU A 139 -11.70 -13.89 27.28
C GLU A 139 -11.91 -14.48 25.87
N THR A 140 -13.16 -14.61 25.41
CA THR A 140 -13.47 -15.05 24.06
C THR A 140 -12.83 -14.15 23.00
N LEU A 141 -12.91 -12.83 23.15
CA LEU A 141 -12.31 -11.87 22.23
C LEU A 141 -10.76 -11.87 22.31
N LEU A 142 -10.19 -12.09 23.49
CA LEU A 142 -8.75 -12.21 23.69
C LEU A 142 -8.19 -13.47 23.04
N ASN A 143 -8.88 -14.60 23.14
CA ASN A 143 -8.48 -15.85 22.48
C ASN A 143 -8.45 -15.67 20.98
N ALA A 144 -9.51 -15.10 20.39
CA ALA A 144 -9.54 -14.77 18.95
C ALA A 144 -8.41 -13.80 18.55
N ARG A 145 -8.12 -12.80 19.37
CA ARG A 145 -7.01 -11.86 19.15
C ARG A 145 -5.65 -12.57 19.21
N ASN A 146 -5.46 -13.51 20.14
CA ASN A 146 -4.22 -14.26 20.29
C ASN A 146 -3.99 -15.19 19.09
N ASP A 147 -5.02 -15.88 18.60
CA ASP A 147 -4.95 -16.70 17.38
C ASP A 147 -4.52 -15.86 16.16
N ILE A 148 -5.06 -14.64 16.03
CA ILE A 148 -4.65 -13.71 14.98
C ILE A 148 -3.18 -13.31 15.13
N ASN A 149 -2.69 -13.09 16.35
CA ASN A 149 -1.29 -12.78 16.59
C ASN A 149 -0.35 -13.91 16.15
N GLU A 150 -0.70 -15.17 16.43
CA GLU A 150 0.11 -16.31 15.98
C GLU A 150 0.15 -16.39 14.44
N LYS A 151 -0.99 -16.19 13.78
CA LYS A 151 -1.04 -16.15 12.31
C LYS A 151 -0.22 -14.96 11.74
N LEU A 152 -0.25 -13.80 12.40
CA LEU A 152 0.58 -12.65 12.04
C LEU A 152 2.08 -12.95 12.18
N LYS A 153 2.50 -13.67 13.24
CA LYS A 153 3.91 -14.10 13.40
C LYS A 153 4.38 -14.95 12.21
N GLY A 154 3.53 -15.86 11.72
CA GLY A 154 3.80 -16.68 10.54
C GLY A 154 3.99 -15.83 9.27
N LEU A 155 3.09 -14.88 9.00
CA LEU A 155 3.21 -13.96 7.88
C LEU A 155 4.43 -13.04 8.01
N ASP A 156 4.74 -12.54 9.20
CA ASP A 156 5.91 -11.71 9.46
C ASP A 156 7.22 -12.47 9.22
N LYS A 157 7.26 -13.77 9.57
CA LYS A 157 8.40 -14.66 9.26
C LYS A 157 8.59 -14.77 7.74
N ARG A 158 7.51 -15.00 6.99
CA ARG A 158 7.53 -15.05 5.52
C ARG A 158 8.00 -13.73 4.91
N VAL A 159 7.46 -12.60 5.36
CA VAL A 159 7.85 -11.25 4.89
C VAL A 159 9.33 -11.00 5.12
N ARG A 160 9.85 -11.35 6.31
CA ARG A 160 11.29 -11.24 6.62
C ARG A 160 12.16 -12.15 5.74
N SER A 161 11.69 -13.37 5.46
CA SER A 161 12.40 -14.29 4.57
C SER A 161 12.51 -13.72 3.15
N LEU A 162 11.38 -13.24 2.59
CA LEU A 162 11.36 -12.60 1.26
C LEU A 162 12.27 -11.35 1.20
N ALA A 163 12.31 -10.56 2.28
CA ALA A 163 13.17 -9.40 2.34
C ALA A 163 14.66 -9.75 2.33
N ARG A 164 15.06 -10.84 2.98
CA ARG A 164 16.45 -11.31 3.04
C ARG A 164 16.97 -11.79 1.67
N THR A 165 16.13 -12.42 0.88
CA THR A 165 16.50 -12.98 -0.42
C THR A 165 16.50 -11.96 -1.55
N SER A 166 15.78 -10.84 -1.41
CA SER A 166 15.63 -9.83 -2.45
C SER A 166 16.69 -8.72 -2.30
N ALA A 167 17.62 -8.63 -3.25
CA ALA A 167 18.64 -7.58 -3.28
C ALA A 167 18.04 -6.16 -3.33
N PRO A 168 17.03 -5.86 -4.18
CA PRO A 168 16.38 -4.55 -4.18
C PRO A 168 15.73 -4.18 -2.84
N VAL A 169 15.15 -5.17 -2.15
CA VAL A 169 14.52 -4.94 -0.84
C VAL A 169 15.57 -4.60 0.21
N ARG A 170 16.69 -5.35 0.25
CA ARG A 170 17.79 -5.05 1.18
C ARG A 170 18.35 -3.65 0.95
N LEU A 171 18.54 -3.30 -0.33
CA LEU A 171 19.01 -1.97 -0.71
C LEU A 171 18.08 -0.87 -0.20
N MET A 172 16.77 -1.01 -0.40
CA MET A 172 15.77 -0.04 0.09
C MET A 172 15.72 0.05 1.62
N MET A 173 16.02 -1.04 2.33
CA MET A 173 16.05 -1.06 3.79
C MET A 173 17.22 -0.27 4.40
N SER A 174 18.20 0.17 3.61
CA SER A 174 19.25 1.11 4.07
C SER A 174 18.69 2.50 4.38
N VAL A 175 17.48 2.83 3.87
CA VAL A 175 16.84 4.12 4.15
C VAL A 175 16.21 4.12 5.54
N PRO A 176 16.58 5.08 6.42
CA PRO A 176 15.97 5.18 7.75
C PRO A 176 14.45 5.26 7.71
N GLY A 177 13.78 4.41 8.48
CA GLY A 177 12.32 4.30 8.52
C GLY A 177 11.72 3.33 7.49
N VAL A 178 12.49 2.83 6.52
CA VAL A 178 12.04 1.84 5.53
C VAL A 178 12.37 0.43 6.03
N GLY A 179 11.36 -0.28 6.48
CA GLY A 179 11.48 -1.71 6.87
C GLY A 179 11.09 -2.65 5.72
N ALA A 180 11.23 -3.96 5.99
CA ALA A 180 10.91 -5.04 5.04
C ALA A 180 9.53 -4.90 4.37
N ILE A 181 8.50 -4.55 5.14
CA ILE A 181 7.12 -4.38 4.65
C ILE A 181 7.05 -3.25 3.62
N THR A 182 7.63 -2.09 3.92
CA THR A 182 7.62 -0.94 3.01
C THR A 182 8.41 -1.24 1.75
N ALA A 183 9.61 -1.81 1.89
CA ALA A 183 10.48 -2.15 0.76
C ALA A 183 9.82 -3.19 -0.17
N LEU A 184 9.30 -4.30 0.37
CA LEU A 184 8.56 -5.30 -0.40
C LEU A 184 7.31 -4.72 -1.07
N SER A 185 6.60 -3.83 -0.38
CA SER A 185 5.42 -3.16 -0.94
C SER A 185 5.77 -2.28 -2.13
N VAL A 186 6.91 -1.58 -2.08
CA VAL A 186 7.39 -0.74 -3.19
C VAL A 186 7.88 -1.61 -4.35
N VAL A 187 8.71 -2.62 -4.08
CA VAL A 187 9.22 -3.55 -5.11
C VAL A 187 8.07 -4.24 -5.83
N SER A 188 7.10 -4.81 -5.10
CA SER A 188 5.95 -5.48 -5.72
C SER A 188 4.96 -4.55 -6.41
N ALA A 189 4.93 -3.26 -6.03
CA ALA A 189 4.11 -2.27 -6.72
C ALA A 189 4.74 -1.81 -8.04
N ILE A 190 6.05 -1.68 -8.08
CA ILE A 190 6.82 -1.30 -9.27
C ILE A 190 6.99 -2.50 -10.20
N ASP A 191 7.40 -3.66 -9.65
CA ASP A 191 7.67 -4.93 -10.31
C ASP A 191 8.95 -4.89 -11.17
N ASP A 192 8.94 -4.15 -12.26
CA ASP A 192 10.10 -3.89 -13.10
C ASP A 192 10.54 -2.43 -12.97
N VAL A 193 11.78 -2.21 -12.53
CA VAL A 193 12.37 -0.89 -12.36
C VAL A 193 12.50 -0.12 -13.67
N LYS A 194 12.66 -0.82 -14.80
CA LYS A 194 12.84 -0.22 -16.13
C LYS A 194 11.55 0.38 -16.70
N ARG A 195 10.39 0.03 -16.13
CA ARG A 195 9.08 0.59 -16.56
C ARG A 195 9.00 2.11 -16.44
N PHE A 196 9.80 2.71 -15.58
CA PHE A 196 9.77 4.15 -15.35
C PHE A 196 11.05 4.80 -15.84
N ARG A 197 10.91 5.65 -16.86
CA ARG A 197 12.04 6.43 -17.38
C ARG A 197 12.60 7.37 -16.31
N ARG A 198 11.71 8.04 -15.55
CA ARG A 198 12.07 8.97 -14.47
C ARG A 198 11.58 8.43 -13.13
N SER A 199 12.41 8.51 -12.11
CA SER A 199 12.04 8.08 -10.75
C SER A 199 10.89 8.91 -10.15
N SER A 200 10.74 10.16 -10.58
CA SER A 200 9.61 11.03 -10.21
C SER A 200 8.24 10.47 -10.62
N ASP A 201 8.18 9.70 -11.72
CA ASP A 201 6.94 9.14 -12.25
C ASP A 201 6.34 8.07 -11.33
N VAL A 202 7.21 7.42 -10.52
CA VAL A 202 6.77 6.43 -9.52
C VAL A 202 5.89 7.08 -8.45
N ALA A 203 6.19 8.31 -8.04
CA ALA A 203 5.35 9.03 -7.09
C ALA A 203 3.94 9.32 -7.65
N ALA A 204 3.85 9.64 -8.95
CA ALA A 204 2.58 9.81 -9.65
C ALA A 204 1.84 8.48 -9.81
N TYR A 205 2.54 7.43 -10.20
CA TYR A 205 2.00 6.06 -10.32
C TYR A 205 1.40 5.55 -8.99
N LEU A 206 2.07 5.86 -7.87
CA LEU A 206 1.58 5.52 -6.54
C LEU A 206 0.51 6.48 -6.00
N GLY A 207 0.16 7.54 -6.76
CA GLY A 207 -0.86 8.50 -6.41
C GLY A 207 -0.50 9.44 -5.25
N LEU A 208 0.78 9.75 -5.11
CA LEU A 208 1.34 10.68 -4.12
C LEU A 208 1.53 12.10 -4.66
N THR A 209 1.21 12.34 -5.95
CA THR A 209 1.22 13.67 -6.56
C THR A 209 -0.12 14.39 -6.35
N LEU A 210 -0.07 15.70 -6.27
CA LEU A 210 -1.24 16.54 -6.11
C LEU A 210 -2.10 16.56 -7.39
N ARG A 211 -3.41 16.65 -7.22
CA ARG A 211 -4.32 16.96 -8.32
C ARG A 211 -4.16 18.42 -8.70
N ARG A 212 -4.12 18.70 -9.97
CA ARG A 212 -4.18 20.04 -10.52
C ARG A 212 -5.50 20.24 -11.24
N TYR A 213 -6.07 21.40 -11.07
CA TYR A 213 -7.24 21.88 -11.78
C TYR A 213 -6.83 23.22 -12.40
N GLU A 214 -6.65 23.20 -13.70
CA GLU A 214 -6.22 24.38 -14.46
C GLU A 214 -7.26 24.63 -15.54
N SER A 215 -7.89 25.78 -15.54
CA SER A 215 -8.84 26.24 -16.56
C SER A 215 -8.74 27.75 -16.66
N GLY A 216 -8.29 28.25 -17.81
CA GLY A 216 -8.02 29.67 -18.01
C GLY A 216 -7.04 30.20 -16.97
N GLU A 217 -7.42 31.26 -16.28
CA GLU A 217 -6.61 31.89 -15.24
C GLU A 217 -6.64 31.16 -13.87
N ILE A 218 -7.51 30.15 -13.73
CA ILE A 218 -7.69 29.44 -12.46
C ILE A 218 -6.73 28.28 -12.39
N SER A 219 -5.75 28.33 -11.47
CA SER A 219 -4.90 27.17 -11.11
C SER A 219 -5.11 26.81 -9.65
N ARG A 220 -5.71 25.65 -9.39
CA ARG A 220 -5.95 25.15 -8.04
C ARG A 220 -5.26 23.81 -7.82
N THR A 221 -4.51 23.71 -6.70
CA THR A 221 -3.86 22.48 -6.28
C THR A 221 -4.70 21.80 -5.21
N GLY A 222 -5.14 20.57 -5.48
CA GLY A 222 -5.95 19.77 -4.57
C GLY A 222 -5.13 18.81 -3.72
N ARG A 223 -5.83 17.82 -3.12
CA ARG A 223 -5.20 16.71 -2.39
C ARG A 223 -4.46 15.77 -3.36
N ILE A 224 -3.66 14.84 -2.82
CA ILE A 224 -3.00 13.80 -3.64
C ILE A 224 -4.03 13.00 -4.43
N THR A 225 -3.62 12.51 -5.61
CA THR A 225 -4.52 11.81 -6.55
C THR A 225 -5.08 10.50 -6.00
N LYS A 226 -4.36 9.85 -5.06
CA LYS A 226 -4.69 8.53 -4.48
C LYS A 226 -4.85 7.40 -5.52
N ARG A 227 -4.39 7.60 -6.74
CA ARG A 227 -4.34 6.55 -7.78
C ARG A 227 -3.32 5.46 -7.38
N GLY A 228 -3.45 4.27 -7.95
CA GLY A 228 -2.53 3.15 -7.66
C GLY A 228 -2.75 2.50 -6.28
N SER A 229 -1.74 1.80 -5.78
CA SER A 229 -1.85 0.97 -4.57
C SER A 229 -2.07 1.78 -3.30
N LYS A 230 -3.23 1.60 -2.65
CA LYS A 230 -3.52 2.21 -1.34
C LYS A 230 -2.54 1.70 -0.27
N LEU A 231 -2.30 0.38 -0.25
CA LEU A 231 -1.45 -0.27 0.74
C LEU A 231 -0.01 0.25 0.67
N THR A 232 0.57 0.36 -0.54
CA THR A 232 1.92 0.90 -0.72
C THR A 232 2.02 2.36 -0.26
N ARG A 233 1.00 3.18 -0.52
CA ARG A 233 0.97 4.56 0.00
C ARG A 233 0.94 4.61 1.52
N THR A 234 0.15 3.72 2.15
CA THR A 234 0.10 3.59 3.61
C THR A 234 1.48 3.22 4.17
N HIS A 235 2.14 2.22 3.60
CA HIS A 235 3.47 1.82 4.06
C HIS A 235 4.52 2.93 3.88
N LEU A 236 4.49 3.67 2.76
CA LEU A 236 5.37 4.82 2.56
C LEU A 236 5.06 5.97 3.53
N TYR A 237 3.79 6.20 3.87
CA TYR A 237 3.40 7.18 4.88
C TYR A 237 3.89 6.79 6.28
N GLU A 238 3.81 5.50 6.64
CA GLU A 238 4.32 5.00 7.91
C GLU A 238 5.86 5.05 7.97
N ALA A 239 6.55 4.76 6.87
CA ALA A 239 8.00 4.95 6.77
C ALA A 239 8.39 6.44 6.97
N ALA A 240 7.66 7.35 6.32
CA ALA A 240 7.83 8.78 6.51
C ALA A 240 7.53 9.23 7.95
N ASN A 241 6.51 8.65 8.57
CA ASN A 241 6.21 8.88 9.98
C ASN A 241 7.38 8.43 10.87
N ALA A 242 7.90 7.22 10.67
CA ALA A 242 9.03 6.70 11.43
C ALA A 242 10.27 7.58 11.28
N LEU A 243 10.59 8.00 10.04
CA LEU A 243 11.72 8.89 9.76
C LEU A 243 11.61 10.24 10.50
N LEU A 244 10.41 10.82 10.56
CA LEU A 244 10.20 12.15 11.15
C LEU A 244 10.06 12.13 12.68
N THR A 245 9.58 11.02 13.27
CA THR A 245 9.24 10.95 14.70
C THR A 245 10.18 10.11 15.55
N ARG A 246 10.96 9.22 14.93
CA ARG A 246 11.91 8.38 15.66
C ARG A 246 13.33 8.92 15.50
N ASN A 247 14.19 8.63 16.47
CA ASN A 247 15.61 8.93 16.35
C ASN A 247 16.32 7.83 15.55
N LEU A 248 16.30 7.98 14.21
CA LEU A 248 16.90 7.05 13.25
C LEU A 248 18.15 7.62 12.55
N GLY A 249 18.79 8.59 13.18
CA GLY A 249 19.91 9.33 12.62
C GLY A 249 19.49 10.59 11.86
N GLN A 250 20.47 11.41 11.51
CA GLN A 250 20.28 12.63 10.71
C GLN A 250 20.37 12.32 9.23
N SER A 251 19.56 13.02 8.44
CA SER A 251 19.63 12.99 6.98
C SER A 251 18.96 14.22 6.40
N ASP A 252 19.42 14.66 5.23
CA ASP A 252 18.85 15.81 4.52
C ASP A 252 17.35 15.63 4.26
N LEU A 253 16.92 14.38 4.02
CA LEU A 253 15.51 14.05 3.84
C LEU A 253 14.68 14.28 5.10
N ARG A 254 15.22 13.91 6.28
CA ARG A 254 14.57 14.14 7.57
C ARG A 254 14.47 15.63 7.86
N ASP A 255 15.56 16.37 7.67
CA ASP A 255 15.62 17.81 7.96
C ASP A 255 14.70 18.59 7.02
N TRP A 256 14.66 18.21 5.74
CA TRP A 256 13.69 18.77 4.79
C TRP A 256 12.24 18.50 5.23
N GLY A 257 11.95 17.26 5.64
CA GLY A 257 10.62 16.90 6.13
C GLY A 257 10.21 17.66 7.40
N LEU A 258 11.15 17.88 8.33
CA LEU A 258 10.92 18.67 9.56
C LEU A 258 10.70 20.15 9.25
N ARG A 259 11.39 20.74 8.26
CA ARG A 259 11.10 22.10 7.79
C ARG A 259 9.67 22.22 7.29
N ILE A 260 9.20 21.27 6.48
CA ILE A 260 7.79 21.23 6.03
C ILE A 260 6.83 21.08 7.22
N ALA A 261 7.18 20.26 8.22
CA ALA A 261 6.34 20.05 9.39
C ALA A 261 6.13 21.34 10.20
N LYS A 262 7.17 22.19 10.32
CA LYS A 262 7.09 23.49 10.99
C LYS A 262 6.11 24.45 10.29
N VAL A 263 6.08 24.47 8.96
CA VAL A 263 5.26 25.42 8.17
C VAL A 263 3.86 24.88 7.90
N SER A 264 3.75 23.60 7.54
CA SER A 264 2.51 23.01 6.99
C SER A 264 1.90 21.92 7.87
N GLY A 265 2.54 21.59 8.99
CA GLY A 265 2.13 20.56 9.93
C GLY A 265 2.57 19.14 9.53
N PHE A 266 2.66 18.26 10.54
CA PHE A 266 3.18 16.90 10.38
C PHE A 266 2.42 16.03 9.36
N LYS A 267 1.10 16.19 9.24
CA LYS A 267 0.31 15.39 8.28
C LYS A 267 0.74 15.67 6.83
N LYS A 268 0.95 16.92 6.47
CA LYS A 268 1.42 17.30 5.13
C LYS A 268 2.88 16.91 4.92
N ALA A 269 3.74 17.10 5.92
CA ALA A 269 5.14 16.70 5.88
C ALA A 269 5.30 15.20 5.61
N LYS A 270 4.56 14.33 6.30
CA LYS A 270 4.59 12.87 6.08
C LYS A 270 4.22 12.50 4.64
N VAL A 271 3.22 13.16 4.05
CA VAL A 271 2.83 12.94 2.65
C VAL A 271 3.92 13.38 1.68
N ALA A 272 4.54 14.55 1.94
CA ALA A 272 5.64 15.06 1.13
C ALA A 272 6.86 14.12 1.20
N VAL A 273 7.24 13.68 2.40
CA VAL A 273 8.34 12.72 2.61
C VAL A 273 8.01 11.36 1.97
N ALA A 274 6.78 10.85 2.11
CA ALA A 274 6.35 9.61 1.45
C ALA A 274 6.47 9.68 -0.07
N ARG A 275 6.11 10.83 -0.68
CA ARG A 275 6.32 11.10 -2.11
C ARG A 275 7.80 11.07 -2.47
N LYS A 276 8.63 11.71 -1.67
CA LYS A 276 10.07 11.77 -1.91
C LYS A 276 10.72 10.40 -1.72
N LEU A 277 10.32 9.63 -0.69
CA LEU A 277 10.75 8.24 -0.49
C LEU A 277 10.44 7.37 -1.71
N ALA A 278 9.26 7.47 -2.29
CA ALA A 278 8.92 6.71 -3.50
C ALA A 278 9.92 6.97 -4.65
N THR A 279 10.32 8.23 -4.85
CA THR A 279 11.29 8.63 -5.87
C THR A 279 12.69 8.12 -5.53
N ILE A 280 13.14 8.30 -4.28
CA ILE A 280 14.47 7.88 -3.82
C ILE A 280 14.62 6.36 -3.92
N LEU A 281 13.66 5.59 -3.42
CA LEU A 281 13.70 4.13 -3.43
C LEU A 281 13.79 3.57 -4.86
N HIS A 282 13.06 4.18 -5.80
CA HIS A 282 13.18 3.81 -7.21
C HIS A 282 14.54 4.19 -7.82
N ALA A 283 15.05 5.38 -7.51
CA ALA A 283 16.37 5.83 -8.00
C ALA A 283 17.49 4.93 -7.49
N MET A 284 17.47 4.59 -6.19
CA MET A 284 18.40 3.65 -5.57
C MET A 284 18.35 2.27 -6.27
N TRP A 285 17.15 1.74 -6.48
CA TRP A 285 16.98 0.45 -7.19
C TRP A 285 17.51 0.51 -8.61
N LYS A 286 17.20 1.58 -9.36
CA LYS A 286 17.64 1.76 -10.74
C LYS A 286 19.16 1.89 -10.87
N ALA A 287 19.80 2.59 -9.94
CA ALA A 287 21.26 2.80 -9.92
C ALA A 287 22.01 1.71 -9.15
N ASN A 288 21.31 0.83 -8.43
CA ASN A 288 21.87 -0.14 -7.50
C ASN A 288 22.82 0.49 -6.45
N LEU A 289 22.39 1.63 -5.89
CA LEU A 289 23.16 2.39 -4.90
C LEU A 289 22.40 2.45 -3.57
N GLU A 290 23.16 2.35 -2.47
CA GLU A 290 22.63 2.54 -1.11
C GLU A 290 22.21 3.98 -0.84
N PHE A 291 21.44 4.16 0.23
CA PHE A 291 20.98 5.48 0.64
C PHE A 291 22.14 6.37 1.11
N ASN A 292 22.25 7.54 0.53
CA ASN A 292 23.17 8.58 1.00
C ASN A 292 22.42 9.58 1.91
N PRO A 293 22.72 9.60 3.23
CA PRO A 293 22.06 10.53 4.16
C PRO A 293 22.29 12.03 3.86
N LYS A 294 23.44 12.33 3.23
CA LYS A 294 23.83 13.70 2.79
C LYS A 294 23.60 13.92 1.30
N GLY A 295 22.82 13.05 0.67
CA GLY A 295 22.49 13.18 -0.75
C GLY A 295 21.48 14.29 -0.95
N ALA A 296 21.70 15.14 -1.95
CA ALA A 296 20.76 16.19 -2.29
C ALA A 296 19.35 15.62 -2.44
N VAL A 297 18.41 16.20 -1.71
CA VAL A 297 16.98 15.93 -1.84
C VAL A 297 16.52 16.63 -3.11
N ALA A 298 16.87 16.07 -4.29
CA ALA A 298 16.51 16.62 -5.60
C ALA A 298 15.02 16.49 -5.89
#